data_15ae62002dbdd47da8e91167298bdd3c
#
_entry.id   15ae62002dbdd47da8e91167298bdd3c
#
_cell.length_a   1.000
_cell.length_b   1.000
_cell.length_c   1.000
_cell.angle_alpha   90.00
_cell.angle_beta   90.00
_cell.angle_gamma   90.00
#
_symmetry.space_group_name_H-M   'P 1'
#
loop_
_entity.id
_entity.type
_entity.pdbx_description
1 polymer ?
#
loop_
_entity_poly.entity_id
_entity_poly.type
_entity_poly.pdbx_seq_one_letter_code
_entity_poly.pdbx_strand_id
1 'polypeptide(L)'
;NGIIPIREGAYIFDIPFFKEDVIREFVNNAFAHRDYRRNSEIVIKQYPNKLVIQNAGGFPLGVTLENLLTVPSTPRNRLLADVLSKTGVVERSGQGIDKIFLYTLSEGKPAPDFSLSDAFTVTGVLYANVKDKAFATFLQNAQQELPDDNKLNVFDVMVLCEVRDGEKHPSDKDVAKKLEQLGLLEKHGKTNAQYYIL
;
A
#
# COMPACT_ATOMS: atom_id res chain seq x y z
N ASN A 1 19.16 0.94 -6.08
CA ASN A 1 18.09 1.39 -5.18
C ASN A 1 18.68 2.40 -4.20
N GLY A 2 18.18 3.65 -4.21
CA GLY A 2 18.65 4.70 -3.29
C GLY A 2 18.07 4.50 -1.89
N ILE A 3 18.61 5.24 -0.92
CA ILE A 3 18.21 5.20 0.49
C ILE A 3 17.93 6.62 0.95
N ILE A 4 16.86 6.80 1.74
CA ILE A 4 16.51 8.03 2.42
C ILE A 4 16.79 7.85 3.90
N PRO A 5 17.83 8.49 4.47
CA PRO A 5 18.09 8.43 5.90
C PRO A 5 17.04 9.25 6.66
N ILE A 6 16.41 8.64 7.64
CA ILE A 6 15.53 9.30 8.59
C ILE A 6 16.28 9.50 9.89
N ARG A 7 16.31 10.74 10.35
CA ARG A 7 16.88 11.14 11.63
C ARG A 7 15.89 12.05 12.32
N GLU A 8 15.12 11.48 13.24
CA GLU A 8 14.06 12.17 13.97
C GLU A 8 14.27 11.95 15.47
N GLY A 9 14.81 12.97 16.15
CA GLY A 9 15.17 12.84 17.56
C GLY A 9 16.19 11.71 17.80
N ALA A 10 15.82 10.73 18.61
CA ALA A 10 16.63 9.53 18.91
C ALA A 10 16.49 8.42 17.84
N TYR A 11 15.57 8.56 16.90
CA TYR A 11 15.32 7.54 15.90
C TYR A 11 16.21 7.75 14.66
N ILE A 12 16.92 6.69 14.29
CA ILE A 12 17.78 6.64 13.11
C ILE A 12 17.45 5.36 12.36
N PHE A 13 16.89 5.48 11.15
CA PHE A 13 16.65 4.34 10.27
C PHE A 13 16.64 4.78 8.80
N ASP A 14 16.79 3.82 7.91
CA ASP A 14 16.90 4.05 6.49
C ASP A 14 15.64 3.56 5.76
N ILE A 15 15.07 4.41 4.91
CA ILE A 15 13.96 4.04 4.02
C ILE A 15 14.53 3.86 2.61
N PRO A 16 14.44 2.67 1.99
CA PRO A 16 14.85 2.48 0.60
C PRO A 16 13.92 3.25 -0.33
N PHE A 17 14.41 3.70 -1.49
CA PHE A 17 13.53 4.32 -2.51
C PHE A 17 12.38 3.38 -2.86
N PHE A 18 12.68 2.09 -3.01
CA PHE A 18 11.68 1.06 -3.25
C PHE A 18 12.05 -0.17 -2.42
N LYS A 19 11.15 -0.60 -1.55
CA LYS A 19 11.33 -1.82 -0.77
C LYS A 19 11.31 -3.04 -1.69
N GLU A 20 12.25 -3.96 -1.48
CA GLU A 20 12.40 -5.14 -2.36
C GLU A 20 11.12 -5.98 -2.44
N ASP A 21 10.48 -6.22 -1.29
CA ASP A 21 9.23 -6.99 -1.24
C ASP A 21 8.09 -6.32 -2.02
N VAL A 22 8.02 -4.98 -1.99
CA VAL A 22 7.03 -4.20 -2.75
C VAL A 22 7.28 -4.33 -4.25
N ILE A 23 8.55 -4.19 -4.68
CA ILE A 23 8.91 -4.35 -6.10
C ILE A 23 8.58 -5.76 -6.56
N ARG A 24 8.99 -6.77 -5.79
CA ARG A 24 8.77 -8.20 -6.10
C ARG A 24 7.29 -8.48 -6.27
N GLU A 25 6.48 -8.06 -5.32
CA GLU A 25 5.03 -8.26 -5.36
C GLU A 25 4.39 -7.54 -6.55
N PHE A 26 4.82 -6.30 -6.82
CA PHE A 26 4.29 -5.52 -7.93
C PHE A 26 4.63 -6.13 -9.29
N VAL A 27 5.85 -6.61 -9.47
CA VAL A 27 6.27 -7.32 -10.69
C VAL A 27 5.50 -8.63 -10.85
N ASN A 28 5.35 -9.41 -9.78
CA ASN A 28 4.62 -10.67 -9.80
C ASN A 28 3.14 -10.47 -10.15
N ASN A 29 2.51 -9.42 -9.62
CA ASN A 29 1.15 -9.05 -9.99
C ASN A 29 1.05 -8.72 -11.50
N ALA A 30 2.03 -8.01 -12.05
CA ALA A 30 2.07 -7.74 -13.49
C ALA A 30 2.12 -9.03 -14.32
N PHE A 31 2.90 -10.04 -13.90
CA PHE A 31 2.94 -11.35 -14.56
C PHE A 31 1.64 -12.14 -14.38
N ALA A 32 1.11 -12.22 -13.17
CA ALA A 32 -0.09 -12.99 -12.86
C ALA A 32 -1.35 -12.43 -13.53
N HIS A 33 -1.41 -11.11 -13.76
CA HIS A 33 -2.58 -10.44 -14.32
C HIS A 33 -2.43 -10.02 -15.79
N ARG A 34 -1.26 -10.17 -16.42
CA ARG A 34 -1.07 -9.84 -17.84
C ARG A 34 -2.02 -10.65 -18.74
N ASP A 35 -2.59 -10.00 -19.77
CA ASP A 35 -3.31 -10.69 -20.84
C ASP A 35 -2.32 -11.20 -21.89
N TYR A 36 -1.94 -12.47 -21.78
CA TYR A 36 -0.96 -13.13 -22.69
C TYR A 36 -1.48 -13.36 -24.11
N ARG A 37 -2.78 -13.14 -24.39
CA ARG A 37 -3.32 -13.14 -25.75
C ARG A 37 -2.95 -11.89 -26.53
N ARG A 38 -2.48 -10.84 -25.84
CA ARG A 38 -2.03 -9.60 -26.43
C ARG A 38 -0.53 -9.64 -26.69
N ASN A 39 -0.11 -9.26 -27.87
CA ASN A 39 1.30 -9.09 -28.22
C ASN A 39 1.84 -7.76 -27.66
N SER A 40 2.03 -7.71 -26.34
CA SER A 40 2.51 -6.53 -25.62
C SER A 40 3.36 -7.00 -24.45
N GLU A 41 4.37 -6.28 -24.10
CA GLU A 41 5.32 -6.61 -23.04
C GLU A 41 4.85 -6.11 -21.68
N ILE A 42 5.46 -6.65 -20.59
CA ILE A 42 5.47 -5.99 -19.29
C ILE A 42 6.57 -4.93 -19.35
N VAL A 43 6.21 -3.70 -19.09
CA VAL A 43 7.14 -2.57 -19.16
C VAL A 43 7.43 -2.06 -17.76
N ILE A 44 8.72 -2.03 -17.39
CA ILE A 44 9.17 -1.48 -16.11
C ILE A 44 10.07 -0.28 -16.43
N LYS A 45 9.66 0.90 -15.94
CA LYS A 45 10.42 2.16 -16.11
C LYS A 45 10.77 2.73 -14.75
N GLN A 46 12.06 2.82 -14.48
CA GLN A 46 12.57 3.47 -13.27
C GLN A 46 12.97 4.91 -13.58
N TYR A 47 12.44 5.83 -12.79
CA TYR A 47 12.80 7.25 -12.78
C TYR A 47 13.49 7.58 -11.44
N PRO A 48 14.12 8.74 -11.32
CA PRO A 48 14.78 9.12 -10.06
C PRO A 48 13.87 9.10 -8.83
N ASN A 49 12.58 9.40 -9.01
CA ASN A 49 11.60 9.55 -7.93
C ASN A 49 10.39 8.63 -8.03
N LYS A 50 10.30 7.76 -9.03
CA LYS A 50 9.20 6.82 -9.19
C LYS A 50 9.57 5.59 -10.00
N LEU A 51 8.86 4.51 -9.76
CA LEU A 51 8.87 3.28 -10.54
C LEU A 51 7.50 3.10 -11.18
N VAL A 52 7.47 2.87 -12.49
CA VAL A 52 6.23 2.61 -13.25
C VAL A 52 6.27 1.20 -13.77
N ILE A 53 5.22 0.42 -13.53
CA ILE A 53 5.06 -0.94 -14.05
C ILE A 53 3.75 -0.99 -14.83
N GLN A 54 3.83 -1.50 -16.06
CA GLN A 54 2.68 -1.62 -16.95
C GLN A 54 2.57 -3.06 -17.47
N ASN A 55 1.35 -3.56 -17.55
CA ASN A 55 1.04 -4.83 -18.21
C ASN A 55 -0.22 -4.74 -19.06
N ALA A 56 -0.27 -5.52 -20.13
CA ALA A 56 -1.44 -5.63 -20.99
C ALA A 56 -2.63 -6.31 -20.27
N GLY A 57 -3.83 -5.85 -20.61
CA GLY A 57 -5.10 -6.25 -19.99
C GLY A 57 -5.46 -5.30 -18.85
N GLY A 58 -6.65 -4.70 -18.92
CA GLY A 58 -7.19 -3.88 -17.83
C GLY A 58 -7.44 -4.67 -16.56
N PHE A 59 -7.97 -4.05 -15.54
CA PHE A 59 -8.40 -4.75 -14.32
C PHE A 59 -9.38 -5.88 -14.64
N PRO A 60 -9.40 -6.96 -13.84
CA PRO A 60 -10.41 -8.00 -13.94
C PRO A 60 -11.82 -7.43 -13.82
N LEU A 61 -12.82 -8.12 -14.40
CA LEU A 61 -14.20 -7.68 -14.30
C LEU A 61 -14.64 -7.54 -12.83
N GLY A 62 -15.23 -6.39 -12.50
CA GLY A 62 -15.69 -6.06 -11.15
C GLY A 62 -14.60 -5.46 -10.23
N VAL A 63 -13.35 -5.36 -10.69
CA VAL A 63 -12.27 -4.67 -9.97
C VAL A 63 -12.19 -3.23 -10.45
N THR A 64 -12.24 -2.28 -9.51
CA THR A 64 -12.09 -0.84 -9.73
C THR A 64 -11.02 -0.29 -8.79
N LEU A 65 -10.64 0.98 -8.97
CA LEU A 65 -9.68 1.62 -8.07
C LEU A 65 -10.21 1.72 -6.64
N GLU A 66 -11.52 1.92 -6.48
CA GLU A 66 -12.17 2.10 -5.20
C GLU A 66 -12.27 0.78 -4.41
N ASN A 67 -12.34 -0.36 -5.09
CA ASN A 67 -12.50 -1.65 -4.43
C ASN A 67 -11.25 -2.55 -4.49
N LEU A 68 -10.14 -2.04 -5.01
CA LEU A 68 -8.92 -2.80 -5.27
C LEU A 68 -8.39 -3.56 -4.04
N LEU A 69 -8.56 -3.00 -2.83
CA LEU A 69 -8.13 -3.61 -1.56
C LEU A 69 -9.19 -4.50 -0.91
N THR A 70 -10.43 -4.48 -1.38
CA THR A 70 -11.54 -5.20 -0.74
C THR A 70 -12.03 -6.40 -1.54
N VAL A 71 -11.72 -6.47 -2.84
CA VAL A 71 -12.10 -7.61 -3.67
C VAL A 71 -11.11 -8.77 -3.51
N PRO A 72 -11.58 -10.02 -3.49
CA PRO A 72 -10.69 -11.17 -3.48
C PRO A 72 -9.77 -11.17 -4.71
N SER A 73 -8.49 -11.47 -4.50
CA SER A 73 -7.52 -11.59 -5.60
C SER A 73 -7.94 -12.70 -6.56
N THR A 74 -8.12 -12.33 -7.83
CA THR A 74 -8.48 -13.27 -8.89
C THR A 74 -7.48 -13.12 -10.04
N PRO A 75 -6.35 -13.85 -10.01
CA PRO A 75 -5.34 -13.73 -11.04
C PRO A 75 -5.88 -14.18 -12.40
N ARG A 76 -5.59 -13.41 -13.45
CA ARG A 76 -5.96 -13.76 -14.83
C ARG A 76 -5.29 -15.08 -15.26
N ASN A 77 -4.08 -15.32 -14.80
CA ASN A 77 -3.28 -16.50 -15.12
C ASN A 77 -3.07 -17.37 -13.88
N ARG A 78 -4.09 -18.14 -13.49
CA ARG A 78 -4.10 -18.95 -12.27
C ARG A 78 -2.93 -19.92 -12.18
N LEU A 79 -2.63 -20.66 -13.25
CA LEU A 79 -1.51 -21.60 -13.28
C LEU A 79 -0.18 -20.90 -13.02
N LEU A 80 0.04 -19.72 -13.62
CA LEU A 80 1.25 -18.94 -13.39
C LEU A 80 1.32 -18.44 -11.95
N ALA A 81 0.22 -17.90 -11.41
CA ALA A 81 0.14 -17.48 -10.02
C ALA A 81 0.43 -18.63 -9.05
N ASP A 82 -0.10 -19.82 -9.32
CA ASP A 82 0.17 -21.04 -8.53
C ASP A 82 1.66 -21.45 -8.58
N VAL A 83 2.29 -21.37 -9.75
CA VAL A 83 3.73 -21.66 -9.88
C VAL A 83 4.55 -20.65 -9.08
N LEU A 84 4.31 -19.36 -9.26
CA LEU A 84 5.00 -18.29 -8.54
C LEU A 84 4.85 -18.46 -7.01
N SER A 85 3.67 -18.85 -6.54
CA SER A 85 3.41 -19.13 -5.13
C SER A 85 4.15 -20.40 -4.64
N LYS A 86 4.11 -21.48 -5.40
CA LYS A 86 4.79 -22.74 -5.01
C LYS A 86 6.31 -22.63 -4.99
N THR A 87 6.88 -21.78 -5.81
CA THR A 87 8.32 -21.50 -5.85
C THR A 87 8.77 -20.52 -4.76
N GLY A 88 7.86 -20.02 -3.92
CA GLY A 88 8.18 -19.06 -2.86
C GLY A 88 8.49 -17.65 -3.38
N VAL A 89 8.24 -17.40 -4.66
CA VAL A 89 8.43 -16.07 -5.26
C VAL A 89 7.32 -15.11 -4.84
N VAL A 90 6.10 -15.64 -4.59
CA VAL A 90 4.92 -14.93 -4.10
C VAL A 90 4.36 -15.61 -2.87
N GLU A 91 3.89 -14.85 -1.90
CA GLU A 91 3.14 -15.41 -0.78
C GLU A 91 1.72 -15.81 -1.20
N ARG A 92 1.22 -16.91 -0.63
CA ARG A 92 -0.10 -17.48 -0.98
C ARG A 92 -1.30 -16.72 -0.44
N SER A 93 -1.09 -15.66 0.36
CA SER A 93 -2.16 -15.06 1.17
C SER A 93 -3.21 -14.27 0.39
N GLY A 94 -3.02 -14.03 -0.91
CA GLY A 94 -3.91 -13.14 -1.69
C GLY A 94 -3.84 -11.66 -1.28
N GLN A 95 -2.92 -11.30 -0.40
CA GLN A 95 -2.73 -9.97 0.19
C GLN A 95 -1.63 -9.15 -0.51
N GLY A 96 -1.29 -9.50 -1.75
CA GLY A 96 -0.18 -8.85 -2.45
C GLY A 96 -0.36 -7.34 -2.61
N ILE A 97 -1.56 -6.93 -3.02
CA ILE A 97 -1.86 -5.50 -3.19
C ILE A 97 -1.89 -4.78 -1.84
N ASP A 98 -2.44 -5.41 -0.79
CA ASP A 98 -2.46 -4.86 0.57
C ASP A 98 -1.05 -4.60 1.09
N LYS A 99 -0.10 -5.51 0.83
CA LYS A 99 1.31 -5.33 1.19
C LYS A 99 1.95 -4.15 0.48
N ILE A 100 1.68 -4.00 -0.82
CA ILE A 100 2.19 -2.87 -1.60
C ILE A 100 1.73 -1.56 -0.97
N PHE A 101 0.44 -1.44 -0.65
CA PHE A 101 -0.11 -0.25 -0.01
C PHE A 101 0.42 -0.08 1.42
N LEU A 102 0.33 -1.11 2.26
CA LEU A 102 0.76 -1.07 3.66
C LEU A 102 2.22 -0.59 3.78
N TYR A 103 3.14 -1.24 3.08
CA TYR A 103 4.55 -0.88 3.17
C TYR A 103 4.85 0.51 2.62
N THR A 104 4.21 0.88 1.50
CA THR A 104 4.42 2.21 0.90
C THR A 104 3.93 3.32 1.83
N LEU A 105 2.73 3.18 2.38
CA LEU A 105 2.15 4.16 3.29
C LEU A 105 2.89 4.21 4.64
N SER A 106 3.31 3.05 5.18
CA SER A 106 4.08 2.98 6.43
C SER A 106 5.45 3.64 6.34
N GLU A 107 5.99 3.78 5.14
CA GLU A 107 7.21 4.54 4.89
C GLU A 107 6.96 6.06 4.70
N GLY A 108 5.74 6.56 4.95
CA GLY A 108 5.38 7.97 4.76
C GLY A 108 5.40 8.42 3.31
N LYS A 109 5.33 7.49 2.37
CA LYS A 109 5.27 7.74 0.93
C LYS A 109 3.83 7.91 0.44
N PRO A 110 3.61 8.50 -0.74
CA PRO A 110 2.30 8.49 -1.39
C PRO A 110 1.79 7.07 -1.61
N ALA A 111 0.48 6.87 -1.56
CA ALA A 111 -0.14 5.62 -1.96
C ALA A 111 0.30 5.20 -3.37
N PRO A 112 0.39 3.89 -3.66
CA PRO A 112 0.54 3.41 -5.03
C PRO A 112 -0.58 3.96 -5.92
N ASP A 113 -0.23 4.45 -7.10
CA ASP A 113 -1.16 5.11 -8.00
C ASP A 113 -1.44 4.23 -9.23
N PHE A 114 -2.69 3.91 -9.46
CA PHE A 114 -3.19 3.14 -10.60
C PHE A 114 -4.11 3.95 -11.51
N SER A 115 -4.21 5.26 -11.31
CA SER A 115 -5.13 6.14 -12.05
C SER A 115 -4.87 6.22 -13.56
N LEU A 116 -3.67 5.84 -14.00
CA LEU A 116 -3.29 5.76 -15.42
C LEU A 116 -3.69 4.43 -16.08
N SER A 117 -4.40 3.56 -15.37
CA SER A 117 -4.92 2.31 -15.92
C SER A 117 -6.17 2.56 -16.76
N ASP A 118 -6.35 1.72 -17.78
CA ASP A 118 -7.52 1.74 -18.66
C ASP A 118 -8.05 0.31 -18.93
N ALA A 119 -9.00 0.19 -19.87
CA ALA A 119 -9.57 -1.12 -20.25
C ALA A 119 -8.55 -2.07 -20.91
N PHE A 120 -7.39 -1.58 -21.32
CA PHE A 120 -6.40 -2.31 -22.09
C PHE A 120 -5.07 -2.51 -21.37
N THR A 121 -4.79 -1.71 -20.37
CA THR A 121 -3.51 -1.68 -19.67
C THR A 121 -3.69 -1.35 -18.20
N VAL A 122 -3.08 -2.13 -17.33
CA VAL A 122 -2.89 -1.74 -15.94
C VAL A 122 -1.55 -1.03 -15.83
N THR A 123 -1.57 0.19 -15.29
CA THR A 123 -0.39 1.01 -15.03
C THR A 123 -0.34 1.34 -13.56
N GLY A 124 0.67 0.85 -12.87
CA GLY A 124 0.90 1.17 -11.47
C GLY A 124 2.17 2.01 -11.29
N VAL A 125 2.11 2.97 -10.40
CA VAL A 125 3.20 3.90 -10.07
C VAL A 125 3.51 3.81 -8.58
N LEU A 126 4.77 3.58 -8.26
CA LEU A 126 5.32 3.70 -6.90
C LEU A 126 6.19 4.95 -6.82
N TYR A 127 6.03 5.73 -5.75
CA TYR A 127 6.82 6.93 -5.50
C TYR A 127 7.93 6.65 -4.50
N ALA A 128 9.14 7.20 -4.76
CA ALA A 128 10.30 7.04 -3.89
C ALA A 128 10.32 8.04 -2.72
N ASN A 129 9.72 9.22 -2.92
CA ASN A 129 9.84 10.33 -1.99
C ASN A 129 9.02 10.10 -0.72
N VAL A 130 9.65 10.20 0.44
CA VAL A 130 8.95 10.28 1.73
C VAL A 130 8.36 11.68 1.87
N LYS A 131 7.04 11.77 1.99
CA LYS A 131 6.33 13.05 2.16
C LYS A 131 6.43 13.56 3.59
N ASP A 132 6.30 12.66 4.55
CA ASP A 132 6.22 12.97 5.97
C ASP A 132 7.08 12.00 6.78
N LYS A 133 8.26 12.49 7.20
CA LYS A 133 9.22 11.70 7.98
C LYS A 133 8.75 11.47 9.41
N ALA A 134 8.10 12.44 10.02
CA ALA A 134 7.58 12.33 11.37
C ALA A 134 6.47 11.27 11.43
N PHE A 135 5.59 11.29 10.46
CA PHE A 135 4.55 10.27 10.33
C PHE A 135 5.10 8.86 10.04
N ALA A 136 6.12 8.75 9.20
CA ALA A 136 6.80 7.47 8.98
C ALA A 136 7.42 6.93 10.28
N THR A 137 8.04 7.79 11.08
CA THR A 137 8.59 7.44 12.40
C THR A 137 7.48 7.00 13.36
N PHE A 138 6.38 7.75 13.41
CA PHE A 138 5.21 7.40 14.23
C PHE A 138 4.67 6.01 13.87
N LEU A 139 4.45 5.72 12.59
CA LEU A 139 3.95 4.41 12.14
C LEU A 139 4.91 3.27 12.47
N GLN A 140 6.22 3.51 12.32
CA GLN A 140 7.23 2.50 12.63
C GLN A 140 7.26 2.19 14.13
N ASN A 141 7.18 3.21 14.99
CA ASN A 141 7.11 3.03 16.45
C ASN A 141 5.83 2.29 16.83
N ALA A 142 4.67 2.73 16.34
CA ALA A 142 3.40 2.06 16.58
C ALA A 142 3.46 0.59 16.18
N GLN A 143 4.04 0.29 15.02
CA GLN A 143 4.19 -1.09 14.55
C GLN A 143 5.14 -1.93 15.41
N GLN A 144 6.14 -1.32 16.06
CA GLN A 144 7.04 -2.03 16.98
C GLN A 144 6.42 -2.23 18.35
N GLU A 145 5.73 -1.24 18.90
CA GLU A 145 5.19 -1.24 20.26
C GLU A 145 3.90 -2.04 20.40
N LEU A 146 3.08 -2.10 19.35
CA LEU A 146 1.83 -2.86 19.38
C LEU A 146 2.09 -4.38 19.48
N PRO A 147 1.26 -5.12 20.26
CA PRO A 147 1.29 -6.57 20.28
C PRO A 147 1.04 -7.18 18.89
N ASP A 148 1.49 -8.41 18.66
CA ASP A 148 1.35 -9.07 17.34
C ASP A 148 -0.10 -9.17 16.88
N ASP A 149 -1.05 -9.39 17.78
CA ASP A 149 -2.48 -9.46 17.48
C ASP A 149 -3.09 -8.10 17.06
N ASN A 150 -2.38 -6.99 17.32
CA ASN A 150 -2.82 -5.63 17.08
C ASN A 150 -1.92 -4.86 16.09
N LYS A 151 -1.03 -5.55 15.38
CA LYS A 151 -0.22 -4.92 14.33
C LYS A 151 -1.12 -4.22 13.31
N LEU A 152 -0.67 -3.06 12.85
CA LEU A 152 -1.42 -2.26 11.89
C LEU A 152 -1.51 -2.98 10.55
N ASN A 153 -2.70 -3.05 10.02
CA ASN A 153 -2.98 -3.50 8.66
C ASN A 153 -3.13 -2.31 7.69
N VAL A 154 -3.38 -2.59 6.42
CA VAL A 154 -3.48 -1.55 5.39
C VAL A 154 -4.60 -0.55 5.66
N PHE A 155 -5.75 -0.99 6.15
CA PHE A 155 -6.90 -0.12 6.45
C PHE A 155 -6.63 0.77 7.66
N ASP A 156 -5.94 0.24 8.69
CA ASP A 156 -5.49 1.02 9.84
C ASP A 156 -4.60 2.19 9.39
N VAL A 157 -3.60 1.89 8.54
CA VAL A 157 -2.67 2.91 8.05
C VAL A 157 -3.36 3.91 7.12
N MET A 158 -4.33 3.48 6.31
CA MET A 158 -5.10 4.39 5.46
C MET A 158 -5.91 5.40 6.30
N VAL A 159 -6.59 4.96 7.34
CA VAL A 159 -7.32 5.85 8.27
C VAL A 159 -6.37 6.81 8.97
N LEU A 160 -5.19 6.35 9.41
CA LEU A 160 -4.18 7.24 9.98
C LEU A 160 -3.67 8.28 8.96
N CYS A 161 -3.53 7.89 7.68
CA CYS A 161 -3.20 8.83 6.60
C CYS A 161 -4.30 9.88 6.38
N GLU A 162 -5.58 9.49 6.39
CA GLU A 162 -6.71 10.41 6.27
C GLU A 162 -6.70 11.47 7.38
N VAL A 163 -6.51 11.04 8.64
CA VAL A 163 -6.46 11.96 9.79
C VAL A 163 -5.23 12.87 9.72
N ARG A 164 -4.06 12.34 9.35
CA ARG A 164 -2.84 13.14 9.10
C ARG A 164 -3.09 14.24 8.06
N ASP A 165 -3.80 13.90 6.98
CA ASP A 165 -4.07 14.81 5.87
C ASP A 165 -5.21 15.80 6.20
N GLY A 166 -5.74 15.77 7.43
CA GLY A 166 -6.72 16.71 7.97
C GLY A 166 -8.17 16.26 7.87
N GLU A 167 -8.43 15.00 7.48
CA GLU A 167 -9.79 14.46 7.50
C GLU A 167 -10.21 14.21 8.96
N LYS A 168 -11.21 14.97 9.40
CA LYS A 168 -11.74 14.91 10.76
C LYS A 168 -12.71 13.74 10.98
N HIS A 169 -13.29 13.24 9.90
CA HIS A 169 -14.28 12.17 9.91
C HIS A 169 -13.80 11.05 8.97
N PRO A 170 -12.91 10.17 9.45
CA PRO A 170 -12.36 9.10 8.63
C PRO A 170 -13.44 8.27 7.95
N SER A 171 -13.11 7.76 6.79
CA SER A 171 -14.02 6.97 5.95
C SER A 171 -14.49 5.69 6.64
N ASP A 172 -13.63 5.05 7.44
CA ASP A 172 -13.94 3.85 8.23
C ASP A 172 -14.00 4.17 9.74
N LYS A 173 -15.24 4.24 10.26
CA LYS A 173 -15.49 4.57 11.68
C LYS A 173 -15.11 3.44 12.63
N ASP A 174 -15.19 2.19 12.21
CA ASP A 174 -14.86 1.03 13.04
C ASP A 174 -13.34 0.92 13.20
N VAL A 175 -12.61 1.13 12.11
CA VAL A 175 -11.15 1.24 12.14
C VAL A 175 -10.71 2.44 13.00
N ALA A 176 -11.32 3.61 12.84
CA ALA A 176 -10.99 4.79 13.65
C ALA A 176 -11.20 4.54 15.15
N LYS A 177 -12.28 3.85 15.53
CA LYS A 177 -12.55 3.47 16.91
C LYS A 177 -11.53 2.46 17.45
N LYS A 178 -11.11 1.50 16.64
CA LYS A 178 -10.02 0.57 16.98
C LYS A 178 -8.73 1.34 17.26
N LEU A 179 -8.37 2.28 16.38
CA LEU A 179 -7.15 3.10 16.53
C LEU A 179 -7.20 4.02 17.76
N GLU A 180 -8.38 4.56 18.11
CA GLU A 180 -8.61 5.27 19.37
C GLU A 180 -8.33 4.36 20.58
N GLN A 181 -8.83 3.13 20.58
CA GLN A 181 -8.60 2.17 21.65
C GLN A 181 -7.13 1.76 21.79
N LEU A 182 -6.38 1.76 20.69
CA LEU A 182 -4.94 1.52 20.66
C LEU A 182 -4.10 2.76 21.06
N GLY A 183 -4.74 3.91 21.29
CA GLY A 183 -4.06 5.15 21.66
C GLY A 183 -3.32 5.82 20.50
N LEU A 184 -3.66 5.48 19.25
CA LEU A 184 -3.06 6.04 18.04
C LEU A 184 -3.87 7.19 17.45
N LEU A 185 -5.12 7.36 17.88
CA LEU A 185 -5.98 8.49 17.57
C LEU A 185 -6.61 9.02 18.85
N GLU A 186 -6.78 10.35 18.91
CA GLU A 186 -7.57 10.98 19.95
C GLU A 186 -8.88 11.49 19.39
N LYS A 187 -9.97 11.20 20.09
CA LYS A 187 -11.30 11.67 19.74
C LYS A 187 -11.63 12.97 20.47
N HIS A 188 -11.95 14.00 19.73
CA HIS A 188 -12.31 15.32 20.21
C HIS A 188 -13.75 15.71 19.86
N GLY A 189 -14.30 16.69 20.58
CA GLY A 189 -15.65 17.20 20.36
C GLY A 189 -16.73 16.51 21.18
N LYS A 190 -17.95 17.08 21.14
CA LYS A 190 -19.11 16.57 21.88
C LYS A 190 -20.22 16.18 20.91
N THR A 191 -20.85 15.05 21.17
CA THR A 191 -22.03 14.55 20.45
C THR A 191 -21.86 14.58 18.91
N ASN A 192 -22.56 15.44 18.18
CA ASN A 192 -22.57 15.47 16.71
C ASN A 192 -21.36 16.21 16.08
N ALA A 193 -20.49 16.79 16.88
CA ALA A 193 -19.27 17.51 16.43
C ALA A 193 -17.98 16.76 16.80
N GLN A 194 -18.06 15.42 16.90
CA GLN A 194 -16.89 14.57 17.19
C GLN A 194 -15.98 14.45 15.96
N TYR A 195 -14.66 14.50 16.17
CA TYR A 195 -13.64 14.31 15.16
C TYR A 195 -12.41 13.64 15.75
N TYR A 196 -11.50 13.15 14.89
CA TYR A 196 -10.27 12.49 15.29
C TYR A 196 -9.04 13.35 14.98
N ILE A 197 -8.00 13.20 15.81
CA ILE A 197 -6.65 13.72 15.59
C ILE A 197 -5.62 12.62 15.89
N LEU A 198 -4.40 12.76 15.32
CA LEU A 198 -3.23 11.93 15.62
C LEU A 198 -2.60 12.33 16.94
#